data_1b59f75e129f172cf2a625be343f90ae
#
_entry.id   1b59f75e129f172cf2a625be343f90ae
#
_cell.length_a   1.000
_cell.length_b   1.000
_cell.length_c   1.000
_cell.angle_alpha   90.00
_cell.angle_beta   90.00
_cell.angle_gamma   90.00
#
_symmetry.space_group_name_H-M   'P 1'
#
loop_
_entity.id
_entity.type
_entity.pdbx_description
1 polymer ?
#
loop_
_entity_poly.entity_id
_entity_poly.type
_entity_poly.pdbx_seq_one_letter_code
_entity_poly.pdbx_strand_id
1 'polypeptide(L)'
;MKSNTLRGVSFAIIFAVYVFVFIFGLVCFEAAREAMPELWAVLLADVLATVAVWAVGVACRNVSVYDPYWSVAPPLVFTAWAFYKDCFSLPVVLLLVAVWYWGIRLTGNWAYTFRGLAHEDWRYTRYRESQPPLLFQMTNLWGLNMVPTLVVFAAMLPGFALYEGAQAVALTWIGFAVCLLAATIQLVADIQIHRFRREHPGQYCTAGLWRHGRHPNYFGEISMWWGVWLMYAAEGGLDWLVIGPLIVTALFLFVSIPMMERRQLANKPGYADYRRRTRMLI
;
A
#
# COMPACT_ATOMS: atom_id res chain seq x y z
N MET A 1 29.25 12.68 -0.15
CA MET A 1 28.49 13.85 -0.59
C MET A 1 27.66 13.60 -1.85
N LYS A 2 28.23 13.17 -3.00
CA LYS A 2 27.47 12.94 -4.27
C LYS A 2 26.25 12.00 -4.15
N SER A 3 26.33 10.91 -3.37
CA SER A 3 25.21 9.94 -3.20
C SER A 3 24.00 10.55 -2.49
N ASN A 4 24.20 11.38 -1.46
CA ASN A 4 23.10 12.00 -0.71
C ASN A 4 22.41 13.10 -1.54
N THR A 5 23.16 13.84 -2.35
CA THR A 5 22.62 14.85 -3.27
C THR A 5 21.73 14.19 -4.33
N LEU A 6 22.17 13.07 -4.94
CA LEU A 6 21.37 12.31 -5.91
C LEU A 6 20.09 11.73 -5.31
N ARG A 7 20.13 11.27 -4.05
CA ARG A 7 18.95 10.80 -3.32
C ARG A 7 17.97 11.95 -3.06
N GLY A 8 18.45 13.12 -2.63
CA GLY A 8 17.60 14.31 -2.42
C GLY A 8 16.91 14.76 -3.71
N VAL A 9 17.63 14.80 -4.83
CA VAL A 9 17.04 15.10 -6.15
C VAL A 9 15.97 14.07 -6.53
N SER A 10 16.22 12.78 -6.26
CA SER A 10 15.24 11.71 -6.54
C SER A 10 13.95 11.89 -5.73
N PHE A 11 14.04 12.29 -4.45
CA PHE A 11 12.85 12.63 -3.66
C PHE A 11 12.09 13.83 -4.21
N ALA A 12 12.81 14.88 -4.62
CA ALA A 12 12.17 16.06 -5.22
C ALA A 12 11.44 15.73 -6.52
N ILE A 13 12.02 14.87 -7.36
CA ILE A 13 11.37 14.37 -8.59
C ILE A 13 10.10 13.59 -8.24
N ILE A 14 10.17 12.61 -7.33
CA ILE A 14 9.02 11.81 -6.93
C ILE A 14 7.92 12.68 -6.32
N PHE A 15 8.28 13.62 -5.45
CA PHE A 15 7.32 14.57 -4.88
C PHE A 15 6.63 15.40 -5.95
N ALA A 16 7.38 15.97 -6.91
CA ALA A 16 6.80 16.76 -8.00
C ALA A 16 5.88 15.91 -8.89
N VAL A 17 6.26 14.66 -9.18
CA VAL A 17 5.42 13.70 -9.91
C VAL A 17 4.11 13.46 -9.17
N TYR A 18 4.15 13.25 -7.86
CA TYR A 18 2.95 12.94 -7.07
C TYR A 18 2.02 14.14 -6.92
N VAL A 19 2.56 15.36 -6.78
CA VAL A 19 1.77 16.58 -6.82
C VAL A 19 1.08 16.72 -8.20
N PHE A 20 1.82 16.54 -9.28
CA PHE A 20 1.26 16.57 -10.63
C PHE A 20 0.17 15.51 -10.83
N VAL A 21 0.44 14.26 -10.45
CA VAL A 21 -0.48 13.13 -10.60
C VAL A 21 -1.75 13.30 -9.77
N PHE A 22 -1.62 13.87 -8.56
CA PHE A 22 -2.79 14.18 -7.74
C PHE A 22 -3.68 15.25 -8.36
N ILE A 23 -3.08 16.35 -8.84
CA ILE A 23 -3.83 17.41 -9.57
C ILE A 23 -4.46 16.85 -10.85
N PHE A 24 -3.72 16.04 -11.61
CA PHE A 24 -4.22 15.36 -12.81
C PHE A 24 -5.41 14.44 -12.48
N GLY A 25 -5.33 13.67 -11.41
CA GLY A 25 -6.41 12.81 -10.92
C GLY A 25 -7.67 13.62 -10.58
N LEU A 26 -7.53 14.76 -9.87
CA LEU A 26 -8.65 15.66 -9.58
C LEU A 26 -9.31 16.19 -10.88
N VAL A 27 -8.52 16.61 -11.85
CA VAL A 27 -9.04 17.06 -13.17
C VAL A 27 -9.78 15.94 -13.89
N CYS A 28 -9.23 14.72 -13.90
CA CYS A 28 -9.88 13.54 -14.49
C CYS A 28 -11.20 13.21 -13.78
N PHE A 29 -11.23 13.27 -12.45
CA PHE A 29 -12.45 13.07 -11.67
C PHE A 29 -13.52 14.10 -12.03
N GLU A 30 -13.18 15.39 -12.01
CA GLU A 30 -14.10 16.47 -12.37
C GLU A 30 -14.66 16.32 -13.78
N ALA A 31 -13.86 15.90 -14.75
CA ALA A 31 -14.29 15.67 -16.12
C ALA A 31 -15.22 14.44 -16.28
N ALA A 32 -15.06 13.44 -15.40
CA ALA A 32 -15.79 12.17 -15.52
C ALA A 32 -17.07 12.11 -14.69
N ARG A 33 -17.16 12.82 -13.56
CA ARG A 33 -18.24 12.67 -12.55
C ARG A 33 -19.64 13.02 -13.05
N GLU A 34 -19.77 13.81 -14.13
CA GLU A 34 -21.05 14.12 -14.73
C GLU A 34 -21.52 13.04 -15.73
N ALA A 35 -20.60 12.23 -16.24
CA ALA A 35 -20.87 11.22 -17.25
C ALA A 35 -21.04 9.80 -16.66
N MET A 36 -20.64 9.57 -15.42
CA MET A 36 -20.69 8.26 -14.78
C MET A 36 -20.87 8.36 -13.25
N PRO A 37 -21.29 7.24 -12.56
CA PRO A 37 -21.35 7.23 -11.10
C PRO A 37 -20.02 7.62 -10.46
N GLU A 38 -20.07 8.42 -9.41
CA GLU A 38 -18.92 9.06 -8.77
C GLU A 38 -17.77 8.10 -8.41
N LEU A 39 -18.09 6.91 -7.85
CA LEU A 39 -17.05 5.91 -7.54
C LEU A 39 -16.34 5.38 -8.78
N TRP A 40 -17.03 5.28 -9.92
CA TRP A 40 -16.39 4.92 -11.18
C TRP A 40 -15.52 6.05 -11.71
N ALA A 41 -15.93 7.32 -11.51
CA ALA A 41 -15.10 8.48 -11.84
C ALA A 41 -13.82 8.52 -10.98
N VAL A 42 -13.90 8.19 -9.68
CA VAL A 42 -12.71 8.05 -8.82
C VAL A 42 -11.81 6.91 -9.30
N LEU A 43 -12.38 5.75 -9.63
CA LEU A 43 -11.61 4.63 -10.17
C LEU A 43 -10.91 5.00 -11.47
N LEU A 44 -11.62 5.66 -12.38
CA LEU A 44 -11.03 6.12 -13.65
C LEU A 44 -9.89 7.09 -13.40
N ALA A 45 -10.06 8.06 -12.50
CA ALA A 45 -9.03 9.01 -12.12
C ALA A 45 -7.80 8.30 -11.54
N ASP A 46 -7.98 7.31 -10.66
CA ASP A 46 -6.89 6.52 -10.05
C ASP A 46 -6.16 5.65 -11.09
N VAL A 47 -6.89 5.05 -12.02
CA VAL A 47 -6.32 4.30 -13.16
C VAL A 47 -5.48 5.22 -14.06
N LEU A 48 -6.00 6.40 -14.43
CA LEU A 48 -5.27 7.36 -15.26
C LEU A 48 -4.05 7.94 -14.54
N ALA A 49 -4.18 8.21 -13.24
CA ALA A 49 -3.07 8.61 -12.37
C ALA A 49 -1.99 7.51 -12.32
N THR A 50 -2.38 6.26 -12.18
CA THR A 50 -1.46 5.10 -12.22
C THR A 50 -0.73 5.01 -13.57
N VAL A 51 -1.42 5.21 -14.69
CA VAL A 51 -0.80 5.25 -16.02
C VAL A 51 0.21 6.39 -16.12
N ALA A 52 -0.10 7.56 -15.56
CA ALA A 52 0.82 8.70 -15.53
C ALA A 52 2.08 8.39 -14.71
N VAL A 53 1.93 7.80 -13.51
CA VAL A 53 3.07 7.34 -12.68
C VAL A 53 3.92 6.31 -13.42
N TRP A 54 3.27 5.31 -14.06
CA TRP A 54 3.95 4.32 -14.88
C TRP A 54 4.75 4.96 -16.02
N ALA A 55 4.17 5.92 -16.75
CA ALA A 55 4.84 6.62 -17.85
C ALA A 55 6.11 7.35 -17.37
N VAL A 56 6.03 8.01 -16.21
CA VAL A 56 7.22 8.62 -15.57
C VAL A 56 8.23 7.55 -15.17
N GLY A 57 7.79 6.43 -14.60
CA GLY A 57 8.66 5.29 -14.27
C GLY A 57 9.40 4.73 -15.50
N VAL A 58 8.73 4.66 -16.64
CA VAL A 58 9.34 4.29 -17.94
C VAL A 58 10.38 5.30 -18.37
N ALA A 59 10.06 6.60 -18.30
CA ALA A 59 10.99 7.68 -18.64
C ALA A 59 12.24 7.70 -17.72
N CYS A 60 12.04 7.44 -16.43
CA CYS A 60 13.12 7.31 -15.43
C CYS A 60 13.84 5.96 -15.50
N ARG A 61 13.37 5.01 -16.30
CA ARG A 61 13.83 3.61 -16.35
C ARG A 61 13.85 2.93 -14.97
N ASN A 62 12.87 3.28 -14.12
CA ASN A 62 12.80 2.79 -12.74
C ASN A 62 11.34 2.64 -12.29
N VAL A 63 10.91 1.40 -12.05
CA VAL A 63 9.54 1.09 -11.60
C VAL A 63 9.29 1.58 -10.17
N SER A 64 10.35 1.77 -9.36
CA SER A 64 10.22 2.22 -7.96
C SER A 64 9.64 3.64 -7.81
N VAL A 65 9.39 4.37 -8.91
CA VAL A 65 8.59 5.59 -8.90
C VAL A 65 7.17 5.31 -8.39
N TYR A 66 6.63 4.11 -8.65
CA TYR A 66 5.30 3.70 -8.21
C TYR A 66 5.27 3.24 -6.74
N ASP A 67 6.39 2.79 -6.15
CA ASP A 67 6.40 2.15 -4.83
C ASP A 67 5.64 2.91 -3.73
N PRO A 68 5.73 4.25 -3.57
CA PRO A 68 4.94 4.95 -2.56
C PRO A 68 3.51 5.27 -3.00
N TYR A 69 3.12 5.05 -4.29
CA TYR A 69 1.82 5.46 -4.80
C TYR A 69 0.66 4.85 -4.02
N TRP A 70 0.69 3.54 -3.81
CA TRP A 70 -0.38 2.82 -3.15
C TRP A 70 -0.54 3.13 -1.65
N SER A 71 0.44 3.82 -1.01
CA SER A 71 0.34 4.31 0.36
C SER A 71 0.03 5.81 0.45
N VAL A 72 0.24 6.56 -0.64
CA VAL A 72 -0.04 8.00 -0.70
C VAL A 72 -1.44 8.27 -1.25
N ALA A 73 -1.89 7.48 -2.24
CA ALA A 73 -3.18 7.69 -2.90
C ALA A 73 -4.38 7.56 -1.92
N PRO A 74 -4.54 6.51 -1.09
CA PRO A 74 -5.71 6.35 -0.23
C PRO A 74 -5.97 7.53 0.72
N PRO A 75 -4.99 8.03 1.53
CA PRO A 75 -5.25 9.15 2.40
C PRO A 75 -5.62 10.43 1.62
N LEU A 76 -5.00 10.68 0.46
CA LEU A 76 -5.32 11.84 -0.36
C LEU A 76 -6.71 11.74 -0.99
N VAL A 77 -7.06 10.56 -1.53
CA VAL A 77 -8.37 10.32 -2.15
C VAL A 77 -9.49 10.43 -1.12
N PHE A 78 -9.37 9.80 0.05
CA PHE A 78 -10.38 9.94 1.11
C PHE A 78 -10.49 11.37 1.62
N THR A 79 -9.38 12.10 1.72
CA THR A 79 -9.42 13.52 2.11
C THR A 79 -10.11 14.35 1.05
N ALA A 80 -9.77 14.20 -0.23
CA ALA A 80 -10.43 14.89 -1.34
C ALA A 80 -11.93 14.56 -1.38
N TRP A 81 -12.29 13.28 -1.13
CA TRP A 81 -13.68 12.82 -1.07
C TRP A 81 -14.45 13.46 0.09
N ALA A 82 -13.81 13.65 1.27
CA ALA A 82 -14.43 14.35 2.40
C ALA A 82 -14.80 15.80 2.06
N PHE A 83 -13.91 16.51 1.38
CA PHE A 83 -14.18 17.86 0.90
C PHE A 83 -15.22 17.89 -0.22
N TYR A 84 -15.18 16.95 -1.14
CA TYR A 84 -16.15 16.86 -2.23
C TYR A 84 -17.57 16.58 -1.72
N LYS A 85 -17.74 15.68 -0.75
CA LYS A 85 -19.02 15.34 -0.12
C LYS A 85 -19.44 16.29 0.99
N ASP A 86 -18.59 17.25 1.36
CA ASP A 86 -18.75 18.11 2.56
C ASP A 86 -19.12 17.27 3.80
N CYS A 87 -18.43 16.15 3.98
CA CYS A 87 -18.73 15.16 5.01
C CYS A 87 -17.55 14.95 5.94
N PHE A 88 -17.66 15.41 7.16
CA PHE A 88 -16.70 15.23 8.25
C PHE A 88 -17.36 14.62 9.50
N SER A 89 -18.27 13.66 9.30
CA SER A 89 -18.86 12.88 10.38
C SER A 89 -17.78 12.16 11.20
N LEU A 90 -18.09 11.79 12.44
CA LEU A 90 -17.11 11.13 13.30
C LEU A 90 -16.52 9.86 12.69
N PRO A 91 -17.28 8.93 12.05
CA PRO A 91 -16.70 7.79 11.35
C PRO A 91 -15.73 8.18 10.24
N VAL A 92 -16.02 9.23 9.47
CA VAL A 92 -15.14 9.74 8.41
C VAL A 92 -13.85 10.30 9.01
N VAL A 93 -13.92 11.09 10.09
CA VAL A 93 -12.72 11.60 10.76
C VAL A 93 -11.86 10.45 11.30
N LEU A 94 -12.46 9.43 11.92
CA LEU A 94 -11.74 8.25 12.40
C LEU A 94 -11.07 7.49 11.23
N LEU A 95 -11.78 7.31 10.10
CA LEU A 95 -11.20 6.73 8.89
C LEU A 95 -9.99 7.52 8.41
N LEU A 96 -10.12 8.85 8.28
CA LEU A 96 -9.03 9.72 7.84
C LEU A 96 -7.82 9.61 8.76
N VAL A 97 -8.02 9.66 10.08
CA VAL A 97 -6.92 9.49 11.05
C VAL A 97 -6.23 8.15 10.88
N ALA A 98 -6.99 7.05 10.75
CA ALA A 98 -6.45 5.71 10.59
C ALA A 98 -5.63 5.57 9.28
N VAL A 99 -6.19 6.02 8.16
CA VAL A 99 -5.57 5.89 6.83
C VAL A 99 -4.36 6.82 6.68
N TRP A 100 -4.39 8.03 7.26
CA TRP A 100 -3.23 8.91 7.30
C TRP A 100 -2.11 8.34 8.16
N TYR A 101 -2.42 7.78 9.34
CA TYR A 101 -1.41 7.13 10.18
C TYR A 101 -0.75 5.94 9.45
N TRP A 102 -1.55 5.07 8.83
CA TRP A 102 -1.07 3.97 8.01
C TRP A 102 -0.24 4.44 6.81
N GLY A 103 -0.72 5.40 6.04
CA GLY A 103 -0.06 5.91 4.84
C GLY A 103 1.26 6.62 5.13
N ILE A 104 1.30 7.47 6.17
CA ILE A 104 2.54 8.15 6.63
C ILE A 104 3.57 7.11 7.06
N ARG A 105 3.16 6.11 7.86
CA ARG A 105 4.06 5.05 8.31
C ARG A 105 4.64 4.27 7.13
N LEU A 106 3.79 3.84 6.19
CA LEU A 106 4.21 3.01 5.07
C LEU A 106 5.10 3.80 4.09
N THR A 107 4.71 5.03 3.75
CA THR A 107 5.54 5.94 2.93
C THR A 107 6.85 6.25 3.63
N GLY A 108 6.84 6.46 4.96
CA GLY A 108 8.05 6.66 5.76
C GLY A 108 9.00 5.47 5.72
N ASN A 109 8.46 4.25 5.81
CA ASN A 109 9.27 3.02 5.68
C ASN A 109 9.89 2.88 4.28
N TRP A 110 9.11 3.18 3.23
CA TRP A 110 9.65 3.26 1.87
C TRP A 110 10.75 4.33 1.77
N ALA A 111 10.51 5.54 2.24
CA ALA A 111 11.48 6.63 2.20
C ALA A 111 12.78 6.30 2.96
N TYR A 112 12.69 5.58 4.08
CA TYR A 112 13.85 5.11 4.83
C TYR A 112 14.73 4.17 4.00
N THR A 113 14.13 3.26 3.24
CA THR A 113 14.84 2.24 2.44
C THR A 113 15.22 2.71 1.03
N PHE A 114 14.59 3.77 0.52
CA PHE A 114 14.80 4.29 -0.83
C PHE A 114 16.20 4.85 -1.02
N ARG A 115 16.92 4.35 -2.01
CA ARG A 115 18.31 4.72 -2.30
C ARG A 115 18.47 5.73 -3.43
N GLY A 116 17.36 6.22 -4.00
CA GLY A 116 17.29 7.11 -5.15
C GLY A 116 16.98 6.36 -6.44
N LEU A 117 16.61 7.13 -7.47
CA LEU A 117 16.18 6.59 -8.78
C LEU A 117 17.29 5.87 -9.57
N ALA A 118 18.55 5.95 -9.12
CA ALA A 118 19.64 5.15 -9.67
C ALA A 118 19.60 3.67 -9.23
N HIS A 119 18.75 3.32 -8.25
CA HIS A 119 18.60 1.96 -7.73
C HIS A 119 17.15 1.52 -7.88
N GLU A 120 16.95 0.39 -8.52
CA GLU A 120 15.66 -0.25 -8.69
C GLU A 120 15.48 -1.42 -7.71
N ASP A 121 14.26 -1.69 -7.24
CA ASP A 121 13.97 -2.84 -6.40
C ASP A 121 14.29 -4.14 -7.16
N TRP A 122 14.83 -5.13 -6.44
CA TRP A 122 15.26 -6.42 -7.00
C TRP A 122 14.15 -7.17 -7.75
N ARG A 123 12.87 -6.97 -7.39
CA ARG A 123 11.71 -7.57 -8.05
C ARG A 123 11.63 -7.10 -9.49
N TYR A 124 11.78 -5.80 -9.69
CA TYR A 124 11.68 -5.15 -10.99
C TYR A 124 12.88 -5.47 -11.87
N THR A 125 14.09 -5.40 -11.30
CA THR A 125 15.32 -5.81 -11.99
C THR A 125 15.21 -7.25 -12.49
N ARG A 126 14.72 -8.18 -11.64
CA ARG A 126 14.52 -9.58 -12.05
C ARG A 126 13.57 -9.74 -13.23
N TYR A 127 12.42 -9.03 -13.22
CA TYR A 127 11.47 -9.08 -14.35
C TYR A 127 12.10 -8.47 -15.61
N ARG A 128 12.80 -7.34 -15.47
CA ARG A 128 13.47 -6.66 -16.57
C ARG A 128 14.53 -7.54 -17.25
N GLU A 129 15.29 -8.31 -16.47
CA GLU A 129 16.34 -9.21 -16.97
C GLU A 129 15.79 -10.52 -17.55
N SER A 130 14.64 -10.99 -17.08
CA SER A 130 14.06 -12.27 -17.48
C SER A 130 13.04 -12.19 -18.63
N GLN A 131 12.64 -10.98 -19.05
CA GLN A 131 11.59 -10.78 -20.03
C GLN A 131 12.06 -9.93 -21.21
N PRO A 132 11.56 -10.19 -22.44
CA PRO A 132 11.72 -9.26 -23.56
C PRO A 132 11.14 -7.87 -23.22
N PRO A 133 11.68 -6.78 -23.80
CA PRO A 133 11.33 -5.40 -23.42
C PRO A 133 9.82 -5.12 -23.45
N LEU A 134 9.10 -5.56 -24.48
CA LEU A 134 7.66 -5.35 -24.60
C LEU A 134 6.89 -6.08 -23.50
N LEU A 135 7.21 -7.36 -23.25
CA LEU A 135 6.57 -8.15 -22.20
C LEU A 135 6.86 -7.56 -20.83
N PHE A 136 8.08 -7.08 -20.59
CA PHE A 136 8.42 -6.36 -19.36
C PHE A 136 7.54 -5.11 -19.17
N GLN A 137 7.32 -4.30 -20.20
CA GLN A 137 6.45 -3.12 -20.07
C GLN A 137 4.99 -3.49 -19.80
N MET A 138 4.49 -4.56 -20.38
CA MET A 138 3.15 -5.11 -20.04
C MET A 138 3.10 -5.58 -18.58
N THR A 139 4.10 -6.33 -18.12
CA THR A 139 4.23 -6.76 -16.71
C THR A 139 4.33 -5.55 -15.78
N ASN A 140 5.11 -4.54 -16.15
CA ASN A 140 5.27 -3.30 -15.40
C ASN A 140 3.94 -2.56 -15.26
N LEU A 141 3.24 -2.28 -16.36
CA LEU A 141 1.97 -1.55 -16.29
C LEU A 141 0.90 -2.35 -15.55
N TRP A 142 0.63 -3.59 -15.99
CA TRP A 142 -0.50 -4.35 -15.45
C TRP A 142 -0.19 -5.03 -14.13
N GLY A 143 0.94 -5.72 -14.02
CA GLY A 143 1.28 -6.53 -12.84
C GLY A 143 1.83 -5.71 -11.68
N LEU A 144 2.71 -4.73 -11.95
CA LEU A 144 3.45 -4.03 -10.90
C LEU A 144 2.80 -2.68 -10.51
N ASN A 145 2.03 -2.05 -11.39
CA ASN A 145 1.35 -0.79 -11.12
C ASN A 145 -0.17 -0.99 -11.00
N MET A 146 -0.84 -1.51 -12.02
CA MET A 146 -2.30 -1.55 -12.08
C MET A 146 -2.91 -2.53 -11.07
N VAL A 147 -2.38 -3.75 -10.94
CA VAL A 147 -2.91 -4.73 -9.97
C VAL A 147 -2.89 -4.19 -8.55
N PRO A 148 -1.79 -3.65 -8.00
CA PRO A 148 -1.82 -3.06 -6.67
C PRO A 148 -2.80 -1.88 -6.54
N THR A 149 -2.90 -1.00 -7.55
CA THR A 149 -3.87 0.11 -7.57
C THR A 149 -5.30 -0.43 -7.43
N LEU A 150 -5.69 -1.39 -8.27
CA LEU A 150 -7.05 -1.96 -8.24
C LEU A 150 -7.36 -2.70 -6.93
N VAL A 151 -6.37 -3.42 -6.38
CA VAL A 151 -6.51 -4.11 -5.08
C VAL A 151 -6.73 -3.10 -3.96
N VAL A 152 -5.94 -2.03 -3.91
CA VAL A 152 -6.08 -0.97 -2.90
C VAL A 152 -7.39 -0.22 -3.08
N PHE A 153 -7.77 0.11 -4.33
CA PHE A 153 -9.07 0.72 -4.61
C PHE A 153 -10.24 -0.16 -4.11
N ALA A 154 -10.19 -1.46 -4.38
CA ALA A 154 -11.21 -2.39 -3.86
C ALA A 154 -11.24 -2.40 -2.31
N ALA A 155 -10.09 -2.33 -1.65
CA ALA A 155 -9.98 -2.24 -0.20
C ALA A 155 -10.53 -0.91 0.36
N MET A 156 -10.51 0.16 -0.43
CA MET A 156 -11.06 1.47 -0.07
C MET A 156 -12.60 1.52 -0.14
N LEU A 157 -13.25 0.63 -0.91
CA LEU A 157 -14.70 0.68 -1.14
C LEU A 157 -15.53 0.76 0.15
N PRO A 158 -15.27 -0.04 1.21
CA PRO A 158 -15.98 0.11 2.48
C PRO A 158 -15.82 1.49 3.12
N GLY A 159 -14.63 2.10 2.95
CA GLY A 159 -14.34 3.44 3.46
C GLY A 159 -15.18 4.52 2.78
N PHE A 160 -15.42 4.43 1.46
CA PHE A 160 -16.28 5.39 0.75
C PHE A 160 -17.72 5.35 1.25
N ALA A 161 -18.22 4.19 1.64
CA ALA A 161 -19.59 4.05 2.14
C ALA A 161 -19.82 4.79 3.48
N LEU A 162 -18.78 5.08 4.27
CA LEU A 162 -18.91 5.86 5.51
C LEU A 162 -19.31 7.32 5.27
N TYR A 163 -19.15 7.82 4.05
CA TYR A 163 -19.54 9.20 3.68
C TYR A 163 -21.03 9.36 3.40
N GLU A 164 -21.80 8.28 3.38
CA GLU A 164 -23.25 8.29 3.15
C GLU A 164 -24.07 8.51 4.44
N GLY A 165 -23.50 9.20 5.42
CA GLY A 165 -24.19 9.59 6.66
C GLY A 165 -24.01 8.62 7.83
N ALA A 166 -22.95 7.81 7.83
CA ALA A 166 -22.64 6.85 8.89
C ALA A 166 -22.59 7.48 10.30
N GLN A 167 -23.08 6.77 11.30
CA GLN A 167 -23.04 7.14 12.70
C GLN A 167 -21.99 6.30 13.45
N ALA A 168 -21.31 6.89 14.43
CA ALA A 168 -20.34 6.15 15.21
C ALA A 168 -21.01 5.25 16.25
N VAL A 169 -20.86 3.94 16.11
CA VAL A 169 -21.30 2.93 17.06
C VAL A 169 -20.11 2.14 17.62
N ALA A 170 -20.32 1.24 18.57
CA ALA A 170 -19.24 0.49 19.22
C ALA A 170 -18.32 -0.22 18.20
N LEU A 171 -18.88 -0.84 17.15
CA LEU A 171 -18.10 -1.55 16.13
C LEU A 171 -17.24 -0.61 15.29
N THR A 172 -17.66 0.65 15.06
CA THR A 172 -16.85 1.69 14.40
C THR A 172 -15.56 1.95 15.18
N TRP A 173 -15.64 2.05 16.51
CA TRP A 173 -14.49 2.23 17.38
C TRP A 173 -13.59 1.00 17.42
N ILE A 174 -14.17 -0.21 17.37
CA ILE A 174 -13.41 -1.46 17.28
C ILE A 174 -12.63 -1.48 15.96
N GLY A 175 -13.27 -1.19 14.83
CA GLY A 175 -12.62 -1.11 13.52
C GLY A 175 -11.48 -0.09 13.49
N PHE A 176 -11.73 1.11 14.04
CA PHE A 176 -10.69 2.14 14.19
C PHE A 176 -9.51 1.67 15.04
N ALA A 177 -9.77 1.05 16.18
CA ALA A 177 -8.72 0.49 17.04
C ALA A 177 -7.92 -0.60 16.32
N VAL A 178 -8.58 -1.47 15.54
CA VAL A 178 -7.91 -2.47 14.69
C VAL A 178 -6.99 -1.80 13.68
N CYS A 179 -7.43 -0.73 13.01
CA CYS A 179 -6.59 0.02 12.07
C CYS A 179 -5.33 0.60 12.74
N LEU A 180 -5.48 1.24 13.90
CA LEU A 180 -4.35 1.81 14.63
C LEU A 180 -3.37 0.74 15.12
N LEU A 181 -3.87 -0.36 15.68
CA LEU A 181 -3.05 -1.48 16.12
C LEU A 181 -2.33 -2.14 14.93
N ALA A 182 -3.02 -2.33 13.82
CA ALA A 182 -2.46 -2.87 12.59
C ALA A 182 -1.30 -2.02 12.07
N ALA A 183 -1.48 -0.71 11.93
CA ALA A 183 -0.42 0.21 11.52
C ALA A 183 0.74 0.26 12.52
N THR A 184 0.46 0.17 13.82
CA THR A 184 1.48 0.11 14.88
C THR A 184 2.28 -1.19 14.83
N ILE A 185 1.62 -2.35 14.64
CA ILE A 185 2.31 -3.65 14.45
C ILE A 185 3.26 -3.58 13.26
N GLN A 186 2.82 -3.01 12.14
CA GLN A 186 3.67 -2.81 10.97
C GLN A 186 4.87 -1.93 11.28
N LEU A 187 4.66 -0.79 11.96
CA LEU A 187 5.74 0.12 12.34
C LEU A 187 6.78 -0.58 13.20
N VAL A 188 6.34 -1.30 14.24
CA VAL A 188 7.22 -2.04 15.14
C VAL A 188 7.96 -3.14 14.39
N ALA A 189 7.27 -3.90 13.53
CA ALA A 189 7.89 -4.96 12.72
C ALA A 189 8.97 -4.39 11.79
N ASP A 190 8.72 -3.25 11.13
CA ASP A 190 9.67 -2.60 10.23
C ASP A 190 10.88 -2.05 11.01
N ILE A 191 10.69 -1.42 12.16
CA ILE A 191 11.80 -0.98 13.04
C ILE A 191 12.66 -2.19 13.47
N GLN A 192 12.03 -3.28 13.90
CA GLN A 192 12.73 -4.48 14.34
C GLN A 192 13.56 -5.11 13.21
N ILE A 193 12.98 -5.26 12.00
CA ILE A 193 13.71 -5.86 10.88
C ILE A 193 14.83 -4.97 10.38
N HIS A 194 14.66 -3.63 10.38
CA HIS A 194 15.72 -2.71 9.98
C HIS A 194 16.88 -2.70 10.97
N ARG A 195 16.59 -2.71 12.28
CA ARG A 195 17.62 -2.83 13.32
C ARG A 195 18.35 -4.17 13.18
N PHE A 196 17.63 -5.27 13.09
CA PHE A 196 18.20 -6.60 12.96
C PHE A 196 19.11 -6.73 11.72
N ARG A 197 18.68 -6.21 10.57
CA ARG A 197 19.49 -6.27 9.34
C ARG A 197 20.79 -5.48 9.41
N ARG A 198 20.85 -4.43 10.21
CA ARG A 198 22.09 -3.67 10.44
C ARG A 198 23.08 -4.44 11.32
N GLU A 199 22.56 -5.12 12.34
CA GLU A 199 23.35 -5.88 13.32
C GLU A 199 23.76 -7.27 12.78
N HIS A 200 22.90 -7.86 11.92
CA HIS A 200 23.07 -9.23 11.39
C HIS A 200 22.85 -9.28 9.87
N PRO A 201 23.77 -8.71 9.07
CA PRO A 201 23.61 -8.71 7.62
C PRO A 201 23.54 -10.13 7.04
N GLY A 202 22.64 -10.36 6.09
CA GLY A 202 22.45 -11.67 5.45
C GLY A 202 21.59 -12.67 6.23
N GLN A 203 21.28 -12.43 7.49
CA GLN A 203 20.46 -13.32 8.32
C GLN A 203 18.95 -12.99 8.23
N TYR A 204 18.08 -13.92 8.65
CA TYR A 204 16.64 -13.70 8.85
C TYR A 204 16.34 -13.37 10.31
N CYS A 205 15.37 -12.47 10.52
CA CYS A 205 15.01 -12.01 11.86
C CYS A 205 14.14 -13.04 12.58
N THR A 206 14.50 -13.36 13.82
CA THR A 206 13.74 -14.24 14.73
C THR A 206 13.45 -13.57 16.07
N ALA A 207 13.61 -12.24 16.16
CA ALA A 207 13.42 -11.47 17.39
C ALA A 207 12.11 -10.67 17.35
N GLY A 208 11.59 -10.29 18.52
CA GLY A 208 10.39 -9.48 18.65
C GLY A 208 9.17 -10.11 17.98
N LEU A 209 8.45 -9.34 17.18
CA LEU A 209 7.26 -9.82 16.43
C LEU A 209 7.61 -10.94 15.44
N TRP A 210 8.82 -10.92 14.86
CA TRP A 210 9.31 -11.94 13.92
C TRP A 210 9.54 -13.32 14.56
N ARG A 211 9.54 -13.41 15.89
CA ARG A 211 9.55 -14.68 16.61
C ARG A 211 8.20 -15.39 16.54
N HIS A 212 7.10 -14.62 16.47
CA HIS A 212 5.74 -15.14 16.53
C HIS A 212 5.13 -15.38 15.16
N GLY A 213 5.51 -14.56 14.18
CA GLY A 213 5.09 -14.69 12.79
C GLY A 213 6.21 -14.32 11.82
N ARG A 214 6.24 -14.95 10.66
CA ARG A 214 7.26 -14.69 9.62
C ARG A 214 7.02 -13.40 8.84
N HIS A 215 5.77 -12.90 8.86
CA HIS A 215 5.32 -11.72 8.13
C HIS A 215 4.42 -10.82 9.00
N PRO A 216 4.94 -10.29 10.14
CA PRO A 216 4.14 -9.47 11.05
C PRO A 216 3.67 -8.15 10.41
N ASN A 217 4.47 -7.59 9.49
CA ASN A 217 4.10 -6.41 8.72
C ASN A 217 2.97 -6.70 7.72
N TYR A 218 2.92 -7.88 7.10
CA TYR A 218 1.82 -8.27 6.21
C TYR A 218 0.54 -8.60 7.00
N PHE A 219 0.66 -9.18 8.20
CA PHE A 219 -0.48 -9.32 9.10
C PHE A 219 -1.10 -7.95 9.41
N GLY A 220 -0.30 -6.96 9.75
CA GLY A 220 -0.78 -5.61 9.96
C GLY A 220 -1.42 -5.00 8.71
N GLU A 221 -0.86 -5.23 7.50
CA GLU A 221 -1.45 -4.71 6.26
C GLU A 221 -2.84 -5.30 5.99
N ILE A 222 -2.98 -6.61 6.12
CA ILE A 222 -4.27 -7.29 6.00
C ILE A 222 -5.26 -6.74 7.05
N SER A 223 -4.84 -6.68 8.31
CA SER A 223 -5.68 -6.22 9.43
C SER A 223 -6.14 -4.77 9.28
N MET A 224 -5.31 -3.89 8.67
CA MET A 224 -5.69 -2.50 8.39
C MET A 224 -6.97 -2.42 7.56
N TRP A 225 -7.03 -3.15 6.46
CA TRP A 225 -8.18 -3.12 5.55
C TRP A 225 -9.39 -3.86 6.10
N TRP A 226 -9.19 -4.90 6.94
CA TRP A 226 -10.27 -5.49 7.73
C TRP A 226 -10.81 -4.51 8.77
N GLY A 227 -9.97 -3.67 9.37
CA GLY A 227 -10.39 -2.61 10.28
C GLY A 227 -11.27 -1.56 9.58
N VAL A 228 -10.91 -1.13 8.38
CA VAL A 228 -11.73 -0.23 7.55
C VAL A 228 -13.09 -0.86 7.25
N TRP A 229 -13.11 -2.14 6.85
CA TRP A 229 -14.37 -2.85 6.61
C TRP A 229 -15.21 -3.00 7.89
N LEU A 230 -14.60 -3.26 9.06
CA LEU A 230 -15.33 -3.30 10.34
C LEU A 230 -15.99 -1.96 10.67
N MET A 231 -15.35 -0.84 10.38
CA MET A 231 -15.96 0.49 10.55
C MET A 231 -17.20 0.63 9.68
N TYR A 232 -17.17 0.15 8.44
CA TYR A 232 -18.31 0.13 7.53
C TYR A 232 -19.39 -0.89 7.97
N ALA A 233 -19.01 -2.11 8.34
CA ALA A 233 -19.92 -3.17 8.75
C ALA A 233 -20.79 -2.80 9.97
N ALA A 234 -20.33 -1.79 10.73
CA ALA A 234 -21.08 -1.19 11.83
C ALA A 234 -22.43 -0.58 11.40
N GLU A 235 -22.50 -0.09 10.16
CA GLU A 235 -23.68 0.57 9.57
C GLU A 235 -24.32 -0.27 8.45
N GLY A 236 -23.52 -0.71 7.49
CA GLY A 236 -23.96 -1.39 6.28
C GLY A 236 -24.22 -2.90 6.45
N GLY A 237 -23.72 -3.49 7.55
CA GLY A 237 -23.83 -4.93 7.76
C GLY A 237 -22.88 -5.75 6.89
N LEU A 238 -23.23 -7.03 6.72
CA LEU A 238 -22.43 -7.98 5.93
C LEU A 238 -22.93 -7.99 4.48
N ASP A 239 -22.27 -7.25 3.62
CA ASP A 239 -22.58 -7.18 2.19
C ASP A 239 -21.37 -7.49 1.32
N TRP A 240 -21.48 -7.23 0.01
CA TRP A 240 -20.45 -7.52 -0.99
C TRP A 240 -19.16 -6.71 -0.79
N LEU A 241 -19.14 -5.61 -0.02
CA LEU A 241 -17.96 -4.80 0.24
C LEU A 241 -16.89 -5.53 1.05
N VAL A 242 -17.23 -6.66 1.67
CA VAL A 242 -16.24 -7.59 2.26
C VAL A 242 -15.22 -8.08 1.24
N ILE A 243 -15.53 -8.00 -0.06
CA ILE A 243 -14.58 -8.35 -1.15
C ILE A 243 -13.29 -7.55 -1.08
N GLY A 244 -13.33 -6.29 -0.61
CA GLY A 244 -12.15 -5.43 -0.49
C GLY A 244 -11.04 -6.04 0.38
N PRO A 245 -11.25 -6.24 1.68
CA PRO A 245 -10.24 -6.87 2.54
C PRO A 245 -9.95 -8.33 2.13
N LEU A 246 -10.89 -9.07 1.52
CA LEU A 246 -10.64 -10.41 1.00
C LEU A 246 -9.63 -10.40 -0.16
N ILE A 247 -9.73 -9.47 -1.11
CA ILE A 247 -8.79 -9.33 -2.22
C ILE A 247 -7.39 -8.99 -1.69
N VAL A 248 -7.28 -8.06 -0.72
CA VAL A 248 -5.98 -7.76 -0.08
C VAL A 248 -5.41 -9.01 0.59
N THR A 249 -6.23 -9.72 1.37
CA THR A 249 -5.82 -10.96 2.04
C THR A 249 -5.31 -11.98 1.02
N ALA A 250 -6.05 -12.19 -0.08
CA ALA A 250 -5.65 -13.10 -1.16
C ALA A 250 -4.34 -12.68 -1.82
N LEU A 251 -4.14 -11.38 -2.11
CA LEU A 251 -2.89 -10.85 -2.66
C LEU A 251 -1.70 -11.19 -1.75
N PHE A 252 -1.83 -10.97 -0.44
CA PHE A 252 -0.74 -11.27 0.48
C PHE A 252 -0.49 -12.77 0.62
N LEU A 253 -1.53 -13.57 0.82
CA LEU A 253 -1.39 -15.02 1.05
C LEU A 253 -0.91 -15.78 -0.18
N PHE A 254 -1.38 -15.43 -1.37
CA PHE A 254 -1.12 -16.22 -2.59
C PHE A 254 -0.03 -15.62 -3.48
N VAL A 255 0.30 -14.34 -3.35
CA VAL A 255 1.31 -13.67 -4.20
C VAL A 255 2.49 -13.18 -3.37
N SER A 256 2.27 -12.25 -2.43
CA SER A 256 3.37 -11.54 -1.76
C SER A 256 4.19 -12.45 -0.84
N ILE A 257 3.54 -13.21 0.03
CA ILE A 257 4.21 -14.13 0.97
C ILE A 257 4.97 -15.23 0.22
N PRO A 258 4.36 -15.97 -0.72
CA PRO A 258 5.09 -17.00 -1.47
C PRO A 258 6.31 -16.45 -2.22
N MET A 259 6.19 -15.29 -2.84
CA MET A 259 7.31 -14.64 -3.53
C MET A 259 8.46 -14.28 -2.57
N MET A 260 8.14 -13.71 -1.41
CA MET A 260 9.13 -13.35 -0.40
C MET A 260 9.78 -14.59 0.24
N GLU A 261 9.00 -15.63 0.55
CA GLU A 261 9.52 -16.86 1.14
C GLU A 261 10.43 -17.62 0.19
N ARG A 262 10.09 -17.69 -1.11
CA ARG A 262 10.98 -18.28 -2.14
C ARG A 262 12.34 -17.58 -2.15
N ARG A 263 12.35 -16.24 -2.07
CA ARG A 263 13.60 -15.48 -2.00
C ARG A 263 14.37 -15.75 -0.72
N GLN A 264 13.69 -15.82 0.43
CA GLN A 264 14.37 -16.10 1.70
C GLN A 264 14.99 -17.50 1.70
N LEU A 265 14.26 -18.50 1.20
CA LEU A 265 14.75 -19.88 1.07
C LEU A 265 15.97 -19.97 0.16
N ALA A 266 15.99 -19.21 -0.94
CA ALA A 266 17.11 -19.21 -1.88
C ALA A 266 18.38 -18.50 -1.34
N ASN A 267 18.21 -17.49 -0.46
CA ASN A 267 19.31 -16.60 -0.10
C ASN A 267 19.75 -16.70 1.36
N LYS A 268 19.01 -17.43 2.23
CA LYS A 268 19.30 -17.44 3.67
C LYS A 268 19.39 -18.86 4.22
N PRO A 269 20.58 -19.33 4.57
CA PRO A 269 20.76 -20.63 5.21
C PRO A 269 19.91 -20.74 6.50
N GLY A 270 19.27 -21.89 6.71
CA GLY A 270 18.46 -22.17 7.92
C GLY A 270 17.05 -21.55 7.89
N TYR A 271 16.68 -20.77 6.86
CA TYR A 271 15.33 -20.20 6.76
C TYR A 271 14.24 -21.28 6.66
N ALA A 272 14.54 -22.44 6.08
CA ALA A 272 13.62 -23.58 6.02
C ALA A 272 13.19 -24.06 7.39
N ASP A 273 14.09 -24.10 8.37
CA ASP A 273 13.81 -24.49 9.75
C ASP A 273 12.96 -23.44 10.48
N TYR A 274 13.28 -22.18 10.30
CA TYR A 274 12.47 -21.08 10.81
C TYR A 274 11.05 -21.15 10.26
N ARG A 275 10.91 -21.39 8.95
CA ARG A 275 9.61 -21.54 8.27
C ARG A 275 8.77 -22.68 8.87
N ARG A 276 9.39 -23.81 9.24
CA ARG A 276 8.69 -24.95 9.85
C ARG A 276 8.21 -24.68 11.29
N ARG A 277 8.95 -23.85 12.04
CA ARG A 277 8.71 -23.61 13.47
C ARG A 277 7.89 -22.37 13.77
N THR A 278 7.78 -21.44 12.81
CA THR A 278 7.13 -20.14 13.01
C THR A 278 5.91 -20.00 12.11
N ARG A 279 4.82 -19.48 12.64
CA ARG A 279 3.58 -19.23 11.88
C ARG A 279 3.82 -18.27 10.73
N MET A 280 2.99 -18.34 9.70
CA MET A 280 3.04 -17.43 8.54
C MET A 280 2.71 -16.00 8.96
N LEU A 281 1.59 -15.81 9.64
CA LEU A 281 1.11 -14.57 10.24
C LEU A 281 1.10 -14.72 11.76
N ILE A 282 0.89 -13.61 12.48
CA ILE A 282 0.78 -13.61 13.94
C ILE A 282 -0.52 -14.26 14.39
#